data_cec555fa83f32361134fa2142e124515
#
_entry.id   cec555fa83f32361134fa2142e124515
#
_cell.length_a   1.000
_cell.length_b   1.000
_cell.length_c   1.000
_cell.angle_alpha   90.00
_cell.angle_beta   90.00
_cell.angle_gamma   90.00
#
_symmetry.space_group_name_H-M   'P 1'
#
loop_
_entity.id
_entity.type
_entity.pdbx_description
1 polymer ?
#
loop_
_entity_poly.entity_id
_entity_poly.type
_entity_poly.pdbx_seq_one_letter_code
_entity_poly.pdbx_strand_id
1 'polypeptide(L)'
;MKGKKIVSTLLALLLLANLPVSALAADWDIGSGDITVNAGSGGQTVTQGSQVDVPDSTPVITGSSTKNTVTINAEKDQTASVTLSSANIDVSNEVKAAVSTTGEGNVSIELDGDSTLKSGFSHAGLEKNNGGSLTIADEDKNGKLISEGGGYGAGIGGGNRGTGS
;
A
#
# COMPACT_ATOMS: atom_id res chain seq x y z
N MET A 1 68.94 11.81 9.66
CA MET A 1 68.41 10.76 10.57
C MET A 1 66.92 11.04 10.88
N LYS A 2 66.15 10.01 10.73
CA LYS A 2 64.80 9.82 11.31
C LYS A 2 63.70 10.69 10.67
N GLY A 3 62.80 10.23 9.90
CA GLY A 3 62.19 8.90 9.76
C GLY A 3 60.80 8.83 10.41
N LYS A 4 59.79 8.69 9.54
CA LYS A 4 58.54 7.98 9.74
C LYS A 4 57.58 8.54 10.81
N LYS A 5 56.44 8.97 10.37
CA LYS A 5 55.12 8.39 10.67
C LYS A 5 54.02 9.34 10.19
N ILE A 6 53.58 9.17 8.98
CA ILE A 6 52.26 9.61 8.54
C ILE A 6 51.67 8.49 7.69
N VAL A 7 51.13 7.47 8.31
CA VAL A 7 50.20 6.52 7.71
C VAL A 7 49.32 6.10 8.90
N SER A 8 48.18 6.64 9.03
CA SER A 8 47.01 6.01 9.67
C SER A 8 45.94 7.03 10.03
N THR A 9 45.30 7.64 9.07
CA THR A 9 44.01 8.35 9.34
C THR A 9 43.14 8.44 8.09
N LEU A 10 43.11 7.40 7.28
CA LEU A 10 42.26 7.40 6.08
C LEU A 10 41.39 6.14 5.97
N LEU A 11 41.03 5.51 7.08
CA LEU A 11 40.20 4.28 7.04
C LEU A 11 38.98 4.33 7.97
N ALA A 12 38.51 5.51 8.34
CA ALA A 12 37.36 5.65 9.25
C ALA A 12 36.16 6.41 8.62
N LEU A 13 36.12 6.62 7.31
CA LEU A 13 35.06 7.42 6.67
C LEU A 13 34.23 6.64 5.64
N LEU A 14 34.19 5.32 5.71
CA LEU A 14 33.42 4.52 4.74
C LEU A 14 32.39 3.59 5.39
N LEU A 15 31.91 3.90 6.58
CA LEU A 15 30.93 3.05 7.28
C LEU A 15 29.64 3.79 7.67
N LEU A 16 29.32 4.91 7.02
CA LEU A 16 28.08 5.67 7.31
C LEU A 16 27.04 5.62 6.20
N ALA A 17 27.12 4.68 5.26
CA ALA A 17 26.26 4.68 4.07
C ALA A 17 25.17 3.60 4.06
N ASN A 18 24.87 2.94 5.18
CA ASN A 18 23.77 1.97 5.26
C ASN A 18 22.98 2.07 6.56
N LEU A 19 22.65 3.28 6.97
CA LEU A 19 21.52 3.41 7.89
C LEU A 19 20.25 3.22 7.04
N PRO A 20 19.35 2.31 7.43
CA PRO A 20 18.04 2.26 6.79
C PRO A 20 17.41 3.65 6.98
N VAL A 21 17.18 4.34 5.88
CA VAL A 21 16.30 5.50 5.91
C VAL A 21 14.94 4.93 6.23
N SER A 22 14.52 5.06 7.48
CA SER A 22 13.11 4.84 7.82
C SER A 22 12.33 5.89 7.05
N ALA A 23 11.75 5.50 5.93
CA ALA A 23 10.85 6.36 5.21
C ALA A 23 9.70 6.69 6.17
N LEU A 24 9.51 7.97 6.45
CA LEU A 24 8.33 8.44 7.17
C LEU A 24 7.12 8.10 6.32
N ALA A 25 6.03 7.71 6.95
CA ALA A 25 4.76 7.53 6.28
C ALA A 25 4.44 8.80 5.48
N ALA A 26 4.20 8.65 4.19
CA ALA A 26 3.82 9.75 3.31
C ALA A 26 2.33 9.69 3.01
N ASP A 27 1.72 10.86 2.81
CA ASP A 27 0.34 10.95 2.35
C ASP A 27 0.30 10.81 0.83
N TRP A 28 -0.47 9.84 0.36
CA TRP A 28 -0.69 9.52 -1.04
C TRP A 28 -2.13 9.86 -1.41
N ASP A 29 -2.32 10.98 -2.10
CA ASP A 29 -3.65 11.44 -2.52
C ASP A 29 -4.13 10.67 -3.76
N ILE A 30 -5.16 9.83 -3.58
CA ILE A 30 -5.77 9.07 -4.68
C ILE A 30 -6.33 9.95 -5.80
N GLY A 31 -6.60 11.21 -5.54
CA GLY A 31 -6.99 12.18 -6.56
C GLY A 31 -5.88 12.44 -7.60
N SER A 32 -4.62 12.23 -7.24
CA SER A 32 -3.45 12.50 -8.08
C SER A 32 -3.11 11.38 -9.07
N GLY A 33 -3.68 10.20 -8.94
CA GLY A 33 -3.42 9.05 -9.84
C GLY A 33 -3.61 7.70 -9.15
N ASP A 34 -3.57 6.61 -9.93
CA ASP A 34 -3.56 5.27 -9.39
C ASP A 34 -2.37 5.09 -8.44
N ILE A 35 -2.60 4.35 -7.35
CA ILE A 35 -1.58 4.03 -6.35
C ILE A 35 -1.28 2.53 -6.39
N THR A 36 0.00 2.19 -6.47
CA THR A 36 0.47 0.81 -6.33
C THR A 36 1.41 0.69 -5.14
N VAL A 37 1.07 -0.16 -4.20
CA VAL A 37 1.92 -0.51 -3.05
C VAL A 37 2.50 -1.89 -3.29
N ASN A 38 3.82 -2.02 -3.20
CA ASN A 38 4.53 -3.29 -3.38
C ASN A 38 5.34 -3.61 -2.13
N ALA A 39 5.03 -4.71 -1.47
CA ALA A 39 5.83 -5.24 -0.36
C ALA A 39 6.62 -6.46 -0.85
N GLY A 40 7.94 -6.32 -0.89
CA GLY A 40 8.89 -7.34 -1.30
C GLY A 40 10.00 -7.53 -0.28
N SER A 41 10.94 -8.44 -0.56
CA SER A 41 12.08 -8.73 0.32
C SER A 41 13.01 -7.54 0.57
N GLY A 42 12.97 -6.53 -0.31
CA GLY A 42 13.73 -5.27 -0.17
C GLY A 42 13.02 -4.19 0.65
N GLY A 43 11.83 -4.46 1.16
CA GLY A 43 10.96 -3.50 1.85
C GLY A 43 9.71 -3.16 1.04
N GLN A 44 8.95 -2.21 1.53
CA GLN A 44 7.73 -1.74 0.88
C GLN A 44 7.99 -0.44 0.12
N THR A 45 7.42 -0.35 -1.07
CA THR A 45 7.49 0.83 -1.94
C THR A 45 6.11 1.23 -2.44
N VAL A 46 5.98 2.49 -2.84
CA VAL A 46 4.76 3.04 -3.44
C VAL A 46 5.09 3.70 -4.78
N THR A 47 4.20 3.50 -5.74
CA THR A 47 4.24 4.15 -7.04
C THR A 47 2.95 4.94 -7.26
N GLN A 48 3.09 6.22 -7.63
CA GLN A 48 1.98 7.09 -8.06
C GLN A 48 2.49 8.10 -9.10
N GLY A 49 1.97 8.03 -10.31
CA GLY A 49 2.39 8.94 -11.39
C GLY A 49 3.88 8.86 -11.70
N SER A 50 4.60 9.96 -11.55
CA SER A 50 6.06 10.03 -11.75
C SER A 50 6.88 9.58 -10.54
N GLN A 51 6.27 9.37 -9.40
CA GLN A 51 6.90 8.80 -8.22
C GLN A 51 6.86 7.27 -8.35
N VAL A 52 8.01 6.66 -8.58
CA VAL A 52 8.13 5.22 -8.85
C VAL A 52 9.00 4.57 -7.80
N ASP A 53 8.49 3.49 -7.19
CA ASP A 53 9.18 2.67 -6.19
C ASP A 53 9.75 3.49 -5.00
N VAL A 54 9.00 4.50 -4.56
CA VAL A 54 9.36 5.31 -3.40
C VAL A 54 9.25 4.46 -2.14
N PRO A 55 10.33 4.31 -1.35
CA PRO A 55 10.27 3.55 -0.11
C PRO A 55 9.28 4.18 0.89
N ASP A 56 8.28 3.42 1.31
CA ASP A 56 7.31 3.81 2.32
C ASP A 56 6.75 2.56 3.00
N SER A 57 7.06 2.36 4.25
CA SER A 57 6.69 1.16 5.00
C SER A 57 5.24 1.18 5.50
N THR A 58 4.63 2.34 5.59
CA THR A 58 3.27 2.54 6.11
C THR A 58 2.57 3.71 5.39
N PRO A 59 2.37 3.63 4.06
CA PRO A 59 1.75 4.71 3.30
C PRO A 59 0.34 5.02 3.81
N VAL A 60 0.04 6.30 3.87
CA VAL A 60 -1.28 6.81 4.21
C VAL A 60 -1.99 7.22 2.91
N ILE A 61 -3.06 6.53 2.57
CA ILE A 61 -3.86 6.81 1.37
C ILE A 61 -5.03 7.70 1.74
N THR A 62 -5.10 8.86 1.10
CA THR A 62 -6.06 9.93 1.39
C THR A 62 -6.83 10.35 0.14
N GLY A 63 -7.75 11.29 0.30
CA GLY A 63 -8.38 12.01 -0.80
C GLY A 63 -9.54 11.27 -1.45
N SER A 64 -9.92 11.73 -2.64
CA SER A 64 -11.10 11.21 -3.36
C SER A 64 -10.83 11.02 -4.84
N SER A 65 -11.39 9.95 -5.42
CA SER A 65 -11.31 9.69 -6.84
C SER A 65 -12.55 8.95 -7.37
N THR A 66 -12.90 9.25 -8.62
CA THR A 66 -13.92 8.50 -9.39
C THR A 66 -13.32 7.72 -10.55
N LYS A 67 -11.96 7.63 -10.63
CA LYS A 67 -11.25 6.98 -11.73
C LYS A 67 -10.05 6.16 -11.28
N ASN A 68 -9.32 6.68 -10.27
CA ASN A 68 -8.08 6.10 -9.80
C ASN A 68 -8.37 5.03 -8.74
N THR A 69 -7.52 4.03 -8.69
CA THR A 69 -7.67 2.84 -7.86
C THR A 69 -6.38 2.55 -7.09
N VAL A 70 -6.49 1.73 -6.06
CA VAL A 70 -5.34 1.27 -5.27
C VAL A 70 -5.11 -0.22 -5.53
N THR A 71 -3.86 -0.58 -5.84
CA THR A 71 -3.41 -1.97 -5.89
C THR A 71 -2.38 -2.20 -4.80
N ILE A 72 -2.61 -3.20 -3.97
CA ILE A 72 -1.71 -3.59 -2.87
C ILE A 72 -1.17 -4.99 -3.18
N ASN A 73 0.11 -5.07 -3.49
CA ASN A 73 0.80 -6.30 -3.80
C ASN A 73 1.73 -6.69 -2.65
N ALA A 74 1.62 -7.93 -2.19
CA ALA A 74 2.54 -8.51 -1.21
C ALA A 74 3.17 -9.78 -1.78
N GLU A 75 4.49 -9.82 -1.86
CA GLU A 75 5.22 -11.02 -2.22
C GLU A 75 5.06 -12.11 -1.13
N LYS A 76 5.32 -13.35 -1.49
CA LYS A 76 5.29 -14.47 -0.56
C LYS A 76 6.14 -14.17 0.68
N ASP A 77 5.61 -14.52 1.84
CA ASP A 77 6.23 -14.31 3.16
C ASP A 77 6.42 -12.82 3.55
N GLN A 78 5.84 -11.88 2.77
CA GLN A 78 5.82 -10.46 3.08
C GLN A 78 4.44 -10.00 3.54
N THR A 79 4.40 -8.85 4.21
CA THR A 79 3.16 -8.17 4.58
C THR A 79 3.20 -6.74 4.04
N ALA A 80 2.23 -6.42 3.20
CA ALA A 80 1.99 -5.04 2.80
C ALA A 80 1.11 -4.36 3.86
N SER A 81 1.53 -3.19 4.33
CA SER A 81 0.81 -2.40 5.33
C SER A 81 0.43 -1.05 4.75
N VAL A 82 -0.84 -0.67 4.83
CA VAL A 82 -1.34 0.63 4.37
C VAL A 82 -2.34 1.20 5.38
N THR A 83 -2.45 2.51 5.44
CA THR A 83 -3.52 3.22 6.16
C THR A 83 -4.47 3.84 5.16
N LEU A 84 -5.77 3.62 5.31
CA LEU A 84 -6.81 4.38 4.61
C LEU A 84 -7.28 5.50 5.53
N SER A 85 -6.90 6.74 5.22
CA SER A 85 -7.27 7.91 6.02
C SER A 85 -8.30 8.76 5.28
N SER A 86 -9.56 8.58 5.63
CA SER A 86 -10.71 9.28 5.01
C SER A 86 -10.71 9.20 3.48
N ALA A 87 -10.26 8.06 2.92
CA ALA A 87 -10.19 7.84 1.48
C ALA A 87 -11.57 7.55 0.89
N ASN A 88 -11.95 8.27 -0.17
CA ASN A 88 -13.22 8.09 -0.87
C ASN A 88 -12.97 7.72 -2.34
N ILE A 89 -13.11 6.42 -2.66
CA ILE A 89 -12.86 5.90 -4.00
C ILE A 89 -14.16 5.33 -4.55
N ASP A 90 -14.77 6.03 -5.52
CA ASP A 90 -15.99 5.62 -6.19
C ASP A 90 -15.75 5.40 -7.69
N VAL A 91 -15.37 4.18 -8.04
CA VAL A 91 -15.18 3.75 -9.42
C VAL A 91 -16.35 2.90 -9.93
N SER A 92 -17.54 3.10 -9.37
CA SER A 92 -18.75 2.34 -9.72
C SER A 92 -19.15 2.44 -11.20
N ASN A 93 -18.71 3.47 -11.90
CA ASN A 93 -18.92 3.66 -13.34
C ASN A 93 -17.80 3.03 -14.20
N GLU A 94 -16.79 2.45 -13.60
CA GLU A 94 -15.69 1.77 -14.27
C GLU A 94 -15.84 0.25 -14.13
N VAL A 95 -15.01 -0.54 -14.83
CA VAL A 95 -14.92 -1.98 -14.63
C VAL A 95 -13.63 -2.28 -13.87
N LYS A 96 -13.60 -1.83 -12.60
CA LYS A 96 -12.42 -1.89 -11.71
C LYS A 96 -12.84 -2.08 -10.25
N ALA A 97 -11.96 -2.64 -9.45
CA ALA A 97 -12.04 -2.57 -8.00
C ALA A 97 -11.52 -1.22 -7.50
N ALA A 98 -12.15 -0.63 -6.48
CA ALA A 98 -11.64 0.58 -5.82
C ALA A 98 -10.30 0.31 -5.14
N VAL A 99 -10.20 -0.78 -4.41
CA VAL A 99 -8.96 -1.31 -3.84
C VAL A 99 -8.87 -2.79 -4.15
N SER A 100 -7.72 -3.24 -4.65
CA SER A 100 -7.45 -4.66 -4.91
C SER A 100 -6.16 -5.11 -4.23
N THR A 101 -6.15 -6.35 -3.73
CA THR A 101 -4.94 -6.97 -3.19
C THR A 101 -4.47 -8.07 -4.12
N THR A 102 -3.15 -8.25 -4.24
CA THR A 102 -2.51 -9.23 -5.13
C THR A 102 -1.28 -9.87 -4.48
N GLY A 103 -0.68 -10.85 -5.15
CA GLY A 103 0.49 -11.55 -4.65
C GLY A 103 0.16 -12.72 -3.72
N GLU A 104 1.17 -13.31 -3.11
CA GLU A 104 1.03 -14.48 -2.22
C GLU A 104 1.17 -14.15 -0.74
N GLY A 105 1.56 -12.91 -0.41
CA GLY A 105 1.79 -12.44 0.95
C GLY A 105 0.53 -11.92 1.63
N ASN A 106 0.71 -11.37 2.81
CA ASN A 106 -0.35 -10.83 3.64
C ASN A 106 -0.57 -9.34 3.35
N VAL A 107 -1.79 -8.86 3.58
CA VAL A 107 -2.13 -7.44 3.51
C VAL A 107 -2.77 -7.00 4.81
N SER A 108 -2.29 -5.89 5.36
CA SER A 108 -2.85 -5.23 6.54
C SER A 108 -3.29 -3.82 6.18
N ILE A 109 -4.54 -3.50 6.45
CA ILE A 109 -5.12 -2.18 6.23
C ILE A 109 -5.54 -1.62 7.59
N GLU A 110 -4.97 -0.49 7.97
CA GLU A 110 -5.40 0.30 9.11
C GLU A 110 -6.40 1.36 8.65
N LEU A 111 -7.43 1.61 9.44
CA LEU A 111 -8.42 2.64 9.18
C LEU A 111 -8.14 3.88 10.03
N ASP A 112 -8.15 5.05 9.41
CA ASP A 112 -8.06 6.35 10.06
C ASP A 112 -9.13 7.28 9.46
N GLY A 113 -10.17 7.57 10.24
CA GLY A 113 -11.34 8.26 9.75
C GLY A 113 -12.24 7.40 8.83
N ASP A 114 -13.30 8.02 8.33
CA ASP A 114 -14.32 7.34 7.53
C ASP A 114 -13.87 7.18 6.06
N SER A 115 -13.69 5.95 5.61
CA SER A 115 -13.32 5.63 4.22
C SER A 115 -14.47 4.94 3.48
N THR A 116 -14.61 5.24 2.19
CA THR A 116 -15.64 4.65 1.31
C THR A 116 -15.00 4.08 0.06
N LEU A 117 -15.31 2.83 -0.25
CA LEU A 117 -14.85 2.13 -1.44
C LEU A 117 -16.08 1.64 -2.23
N LYS A 118 -16.24 2.11 -3.48
CA LYS A 118 -17.28 1.65 -4.40
C LYS A 118 -16.65 1.19 -5.69
N SER A 119 -16.87 -0.07 -6.01
CA SER A 119 -16.29 -0.70 -7.20
C SER A 119 -17.30 -0.83 -8.33
N GLY A 120 -16.76 -1.00 -9.53
CA GLY A 120 -17.54 -1.22 -10.71
C GLY A 120 -18.05 -2.66 -10.86
N PHE A 121 -18.77 -2.90 -11.95
CA PHE A 121 -19.44 -4.18 -12.22
C PHE A 121 -18.49 -5.38 -12.09
N SER A 122 -18.94 -6.39 -11.38
CA SER A 122 -18.21 -7.65 -11.12
C SER A 122 -16.98 -7.55 -10.22
N HIS A 123 -16.73 -6.40 -9.59
CA HIS A 123 -15.62 -6.21 -8.65
C HIS A 123 -16.13 -6.04 -7.23
N ALA A 124 -15.37 -6.54 -6.26
CA ALA A 124 -15.61 -6.26 -4.85
C ALA A 124 -15.14 -4.85 -4.50
N GLY A 125 -15.80 -4.20 -3.53
CA GLY A 125 -15.39 -2.88 -3.05
C GLY A 125 -13.95 -2.85 -2.55
N LEU A 126 -13.60 -3.81 -1.69
CA LEU A 126 -12.23 -4.22 -1.37
C LEU A 126 -12.04 -5.64 -1.90
N GLU A 127 -11.31 -5.75 -3.01
CA GLU A 127 -11.17 -7.02 -3.72
C GLU A 127 -9.94 -7.79 -3.27
N LYS A 128 -10.18 -8.94 -2.61
CA LYS A 128 -9.13 -9.82 -2.14
C LYS A 128 -8.76 -10.86 -3.20
N ASN A 129 -7.59 -10.68 -3.81
CA ASN A 129 -7.01 -11.63 -4.77
C ASN A 129 -5.62 -12.15 -4.34
N ASN A 130 -5.10 -11.72 -3.19
CA ASN A 130 -3.85 -12.23 -2.66
C ASN A 130 -4.01 -13.63 -2.04
N GLY A 131 -2.94 -14.43 -2.08
CA GLY A 131 -2.92 -15.78 -1.52
C GLY A 131 -2.84 -15.83 0.02
N GLY A 132 -2.30 -14.78 0.65
CA GLY A 132 -2.20 -14.66 2.10
C GLY A 132 -3.44 -14.07 2.76
N SER A 133 -3.31 -13.66 4.01
CA SER A 133 -4.39 -13.03 4.77
C SER A 133 -4.66 -11.59 4.32
N LEU A 134 -5.89 -11.13 4.54
CA LEU A 134 -6.28 -9.73 4.53
C LEU A 134 -6.77 -9.38 5.93
N THR A 135 -6.11 -8.44 6.58
CA THR A 135 -6.49 -7.91 7.89
C THR A 135 -6.93 -6.46 7.74
N ILE A 136 -8.06 -6.11 8.33
CA ILE A 136 -8.54 -4.74 8.46
C ILE A 136 -8.60 -4.43 9.94
N ALA A 137 -7.90 -3.40 10.36
CA ALA A 137 -7.80 -2.97 11.75
C ALA A 137 -8.22 -1.50 11.90
N ASP A 138 -8.56 -1.14 13.12
CA ASP A 138 -8.88 0.21 13.58
C ASP A 138 -8.39 0.28 15.03
N GLU A 139 -7.06 0.46 15.18
CA GLU A 139 -6.39 0.34 16.48
C GLU A 139 -6.79 1.46 17.44
N ASP A 140 -6.97 2.67 16.93
CA ASP A 140 -7.35 3.85 17.71
C ASP A 140 -8.85 4.10 17.77
N LYS A 141 -9.66 3.28 17.08
CA LYS A 141 -11.13 3.30 17.06
C LYS A 141 -11.72 4.62 16.54
N ASN A 142 -11.04 5.23 15.58
CA ASN A 142 -11.46 6.45 14.92
C ASN A 142 -11.90 6.23 13.47
N GLY A 143 -11.73 5.00 12.94
CA GLY A 143 -11.95 4.66 11.55
C GLY A 143 -13.25 3.91 11.29
N LYS A 144 -13.73 4.02 10.06
CA LYS A 144 -14.86 3.25 9.52
C LYS A 144 -14.65 2.98 8.06
N LEU A 145 -14.96 1.76 7.63
CA LEU A 145 -14.96 1.39 6.23
C LEU A 145 -16.38 1.08 5.74
N ILE A 146 -16.78 1.79 4.68
CA ILE A 146 -17.95 1.44 3.85
C ILE A 146 -17.40 0.86 2.56
N SER A 147 -17.72 -0.39 2.26
CA SER A 147 -17.22 -1.07 1.06
C SER A 147 -18.39 -1.67 0.29
N GLU A 148 -18.59 -1.21 -0.97
CA GLU A 148 -19.68 -1.60 -1.85
C GLU A 148 -19.11 -2.21 -3.13
N GLY A 149 -19.46 -3.47 -3.43
CA GLY A 149 -19.15 -4.09 -4.71
C GLY A 149 -20.10 -3.64 -5.80
N GLY A 150 -19.64 -3.66 -7.04
CA GLY A 150 -20.51 -3.53 -8.21
C GLY A 150 -21.39 -4.76 -8.42
N GLY A 151 -22.28 -4.73 -9.41
CA GLY A 151 -23.16 -5.86 -9.68
C GLY A 151 -22.40 -7.20 -9.72
N TYR A 152 -22.83 -8.17 -8.91
CA TYR A 152 -22.18 -9.46 -8.65
C TYR A 152 -20.84 -9.41 -7.87
N GLY A 153 -20.37 -8.25 -7.41
CA GLY A 153 -19.24 -8.11 -6.52
C GLY A 153 -19.66 -8.09 -5.04
N ALA A 154 -18.80 -8.58 -4.18
CA ALA A 154 -18.99 -8.47 -2.72
C ALA A 154 -18.63 -7.06 -2.22
N GLY A 155 -19.06 -6.67 -1.03
CA GLY A 155 -18.50 -5.50 -0.38
C GLY A 155 -17.00 -5.70 -0.12
N ILE A 156 -16.65 -6.79 0.57
CA ILE A 156 -15.27 -7.23 0.79
C ILE A 156 -15.19 -8.70 0.38
N GLY A 157 -14.19 -9.07 -0.42
CA GLY A 157 -14.00 -10.45 -0.87
C GLY A 157 -13.48 -10.55 -2.29
N GLY A 158 -13.68 -11.69 -2.96
CA GLY A 158 -13.36 -11.87 -4.37
C GLY A 158 -14.31 -11.10 -5.29
N GLY A 159 -13.82 -10.70 -6.46
CA GLY A 159 -14.68 -10.29 -7.57
C GLY A 159 -15.48 -11.46 -8.12
N ASN A 160 -16.34 -11.21 -9.14
CA ASN A 160 -17.07 -12.29 -9.81
C ASN A 160 -16.09 -13.32 -10.38
N ARG A 161 -16.19 -14.59 -9.93
CA ARG A 161 -15.27 -15.71 -10.14
C ARG A 161 -13.95 -15.68 -9.35
N GLY A 162 -13.78 -14.71 -8.44
CA GLY A 162 -12.68 -14.73 -7.48
C GLY A 162 -13.02 -15.61 -6.26
N THR A 163 -12.10 -16.47 -5.84
CA THR A 163 -12.20 -17.18 -4.56
C THR A 163 -11.71 -16.25 -3.48
N GLY A 164 -12.58 -15.45 -2.90
CA GLY A 164 -12.24 -14.60 -1.75
C GLY A 164 -12.04 -15.43 -0.46
N SER A 165 -11.08 -16.33 -0.48
CA SER A 165 -10.72 -17.19 0.66
C SER A 165 -9.63 -16.57 1.53
#